data_5c162cc93c62c3fdcc57d5b7e0fdf50e
#
_entry.id   5c162cc93c62c3fdcc57d5b7e0fdf50e
#
_cell.length_a   1.000
_cell.length_b   1.000
_cell.length_c   1.000
_cell.angle_alpha   90.00
_cell.angle_beta   90.00
_cell.angle_gamma   90.00
#
_symmetry.space_group_name_H-M   'P 1'
#
loop_
_entity.id
_entity.type
_entity.pdbx_description
1 polymer ?
#
loop_
_entity_poly.entity_id
_entity_poly.type
_entity_poly.pdbx_seq_one_letter_code
_entity_poly.pdbx_strand_id
1 'polypeptide(L)'
;MSTFQQPETTKAMPDQDRIALFIDGANLYASAKSLGFDIDYKRLLKDFQARGRLIRAYYYTALVDDQEYSSIRPLVDWLDYNGYSVVTKPTKEFVDSAGRRKVKGNMDIELAVTAMEMASHIDQMVLFSGDGDFRFLVEAVQRKGVRVSVVSTVATQPSMVADELRRQADEFIDLTQLMARIGRDPNERAARASDPRRPSPPPPPNPQPLDDGARD
;
A
#
# COMPACT_ATOMS: atom_id res chain seq x y z
N MET A 1 -5.20 40.32 50.82
CA MET A 1 -6.04 39.19 50.35
C MET A 1 -5.60 38.88 48.91
N SER A 2 -4.70 37.90 48.75
CA SER A 2 -4.20 37.46 47.41
C SER A 2 -5.03 36.29 46.91
N THR A 3 -5.75 36.50 45.83
CA THR A 3 -6.53 35.47 45.14
C THR A 3 -5.60 34.59 44.34
N PHE A 4 -5.36 33.37 44.81
CA PHE A 4 -4.69 32.36 44.01
C PHE A 4 -5.63 31.93 42.90
N GLN A 5 -5.31 32.30 41.65
CA GLN A 5 -5.91 31.70 40.45
C GLN A 5 -5.40 30.28 40.30
N GLN A 6 -6.28 29.31 40.32
CA GLN A 6 -5.96 27.92 39.98
C GLN A 6 -5.61 27.86 38.50
N PRO A 7 -4.57 27.06 38.10
CA PRO A 7 -4.27 26.86 36.69
C PRO A 7 -5.43 26.11 36.03
N GLU A 8 -5.87 26.64 34.91
CA GLU A 8 -6.85 26.00 34.04
C GLU A 8 -6.33 24.56 33.68
N THR A 9 -7.14 23.57 34.05
CA THR A 9 -6.90 22.18 33.68
C THR A 9 -6.95 22.11 32.16
N THR A 10 -5.80 21.96 31.54
CA THR A 10 -5.66 21.62 30.12
C THR A 10 -6.50 20.39 29.87
N LYS A 11 -7.61 20.57 29.12
CA LYS A 11 -8.52 19.50 28.74
C LYS A 11 -7.69 18.48 27.96
N ALA A 12 -7.36 17.36 28.58
CA ALA A 12 -6.67 16.26 27.90
C ALA A 12 -7.50 15.90 26.68
N MET A 13 -6.89 16.01 25.49
CA MET A 13 -7.51 15.48 24.27
C MET A 13 -7.78 13.98 24.50
N PRO A 14 -8.96 13.46 24.07
CA PRO A 14 -9.22 12.04 24.20
C PRO A 14 -8.05 11.29 23.59
N ASP A 15 -7.57 10.26 24.29
CA ASP A 15 -6.47 9.41 23.86
C ASP A 15 -6.92 8.73 22.56
N GLN A 16 -6.42 9.23 21.44
CA GLN A 16 -6.77 8.69 20.13
C GLN A 16 -5.93 7.43 19.89
N ASP A 17 -6.57 6.35 19.45
CA ASP A 17 -5.89 5.11 19.09
C ASP A 17 -4.70 5.39 18.17
N ARG A 18 -3.56 4.82 18.52
CA ARG A 18 -2.34 4.87 17.71
C ARG A 18 -2.47 3.87 16.59
N ILE A 19 -2.54 4.37 15.36
CA ILE A 19 -2.79 3.57 14.16
C ILE A 19 -1.48 3.43 13.36
N ALA A 20 -1.21 2.23 12.84
CA ALA A 20 -0.22 2.05 11.77
C ALA A 20 -0.83 1.32 10.58
N LEU A 21 -0.46 1.78 9.37
CA LEU A 21 -0.86 1.16 8.11
C LEU A 21 0.26 0.24 7.60
N PHE A 22 -0.11 -0.94 7.16
CA PHE A 22 0.76 -1.92 6.51
C PHE A 22 0.18 -2.23 5.14
N ILE A 23 0.82 -1.71 4.11
CA ILE A 23 0.28 -1.73 2.75
C ILE A 23 1.13 -2.67 1.90
N ASP A 24 0.58 -3.83 1.58
CA ASP A 24 1.07 -4.68 0.51
C ASP A 24 0.75 -4.00 -0.83
N GLY A 25 1.75 -3.36 -1.41
CA GLY A 25 1.57 -2.53 -2.61
C GLY A 25 1.06 -3.31 -3.81
N ALA A 26 1.50 -4.56 -3.97
CA ALA A 26 1.08 -5.41 -5.08
C ALA A 26 -0.39 -5.82 -4.94
N ASN A 27 -0.79 -6.26 -3.75
CA ASN A 27 -2.17 -6.68 -3.47
C ASN A 27 -3.15 -5.51 -3.56
N LEU A 28 -2.80 -4.37 -2.95
CA LEU A 28 -3.63 -3.16 -3.00
C LEU A 28 -3.81 -2.65 -4.43
N TYR A 29 -2.72 -2.62 -5.23
CA TYR A 29 -2.80 -2.22 -6.64
C TYR A 29 -3.70 -3.16 -7.44
N ALA A 30 -3.54 -4.48 -7.29
CA ALA A 30 -4.34 -5.47 -7.99
C ALA A 30 -5.84 -5.33 -7.62
N SER A 31 -6.14 -5.12 -6.34
CA SER A 31 -7.50 -4.94 -5.83
C SER A 31 -8.16 -3.67 -6.40
N ALA A 32 -7.46 -2.54 -6.34
CA ALA A 32 -7.97 -1.27 -6.87
C ALA A 32 -8.18 -1.32 -8.40
N LYS A 33 -7.24 -1.94 -9.12
CA LYS A 33 -7.35 -2.14 -10.57
C LYS A 33 -8.54 -3.02 -10.94
N SER A 34 -8.79 -4.09 -10.19
CA SER A 34 -9.93 -4.98 -10.42
C SER A 34 -11.27 -4.28 -10.17
N LEU A 35 -11.30 -3.28 -9.28
CA LEU A 35 -12.44 -2.42 -9.01
C LEU A 35 -12.54 -1.22 -9.96
N GLY A 36 -11.58 -1.03 -10.86
CA GLY A 36 -11.60 0.01 -11.88
C GLY A 36 -11.25 1.42 -11.39
N PHE A 37 -10.51 1.57 -10.29
CA PHE A 37 -10.09 2.88 -9.81
C PHE A 37 -8.59 2.97 -9.52
N ASP A 38 -8.06 4.19 -9.53
CA ASP A 38 -6.68 4.49 -9.13
C ASP A 38 -6.69 5.07 -7.71
N ILE A 39 -5.71 4.68 -6.88
CA ILE A 39 -5.59 5.17 -5.51
C ILE A 39 -4.88 6.53 -5.50
N ASP A 40 -5.44 7.47 -4.74
CA ASP A 40 -4.77 8.67 -4.30
C ASP A 40 -4.17 8.44 -2.91
N TYR A 41 -2.88 8.14 -2.86
CA TYR A 41 -2.18 7.85 -1.60
C TYR A 41 -2.16 9.03 -0.63
N LYS A 42 -2.27 10.28 -1.11
CA LYS A 42 -2.39 11.45 -0.25
C LYS A 42 -3.75 11.48 0.45
N ARG A 43 -4.83 11.16 -0.28
CA ARG A 43 -6.17 11.04 0.30
C ARG A 43 -6.24 9.85 1.26
N LEU A 44 -5.61 8.71 0.91
CA LEU A 44 -5.54 7.55 1.79
C LEU A 44 -4.89 7.91 3.13
N LEU A 45 -3.74 8.57 3.11
CA LEU A 45 -3.06 8.99 4.34
C LEU A 45 -3.95 9.91 5.19
N LYS A 46 -4.59 10.91 4.56
CA LYS A 46 -5.51 11.84 5.24
C LYS A 46 -6.74 11.15 5.84
N ASP A 47 -7.31 10.17 5.14
CA ASP A 47 -8.48 9.41 5.62
C ASP A 47 -8.16 8.67 6.93
N PHE A 48 -6.99 8.06 7.01
CA PHE A 48 -6.57 7.35 8.23
C PHE A 48 -6.04 8.30 9.32
N GLN A 49 -5.44 9.42 8.98
CA GLN A 49 -5.11 10.48 9.95
C GLN A 49 -6.36 11.06 10.64
N ALA A 50 -7.50 11.06 9.96
CA ALA A 50 -8.77 11.53 10.53
C ALA A 50 -9.43 10.49 11.46
N ARG A 51 -9.01 9.21 11.42
CA ARG A 51 -9.58 8.13 12.24
C ARG A 51 -8.90 7.99 13.60
N GLY A 52 -7.65 8.45 13.73
CA GLY A 52 -6.88 8.33 14.94
C GLY A 52 -5.48 8.92 14.77
N ARG A 53 -4.61 8.70 15.76
CA ARG A 53 -3.21 9.14 15.71
C ARG A 53 -2.41 8.19 14.80
N LEU A 54 -2.25 8.55 13.54
CA LEU A 54 -1.43 7.79 12.60
C LEU A 54 0.05 7.89 12.98
N ILE A 55 0.65 6.77 13.40
CA ILE A 55 2.05 6.67 13.83
C ILE A 55 2.95 6.47 12.62
N ARG A 56 2.60 5.52 11.73
CA ARG A 56 3.36 5.19 10.51
C ARG A 56 2.41 4.65 9.43
N ALA A 57 2.82 4.85 8.19
CA ALA A 57 2.22 4.20 7.03
C ALA A 57 3.34 3.50 6.24
N TYR A 58 3.44 2.20 6.38
CA TYR A 58 4.40 1.37 5.66
C TYR A 58 3.86 0.97 4.30
N TYR A 59 4.69 1.07 3.27
CA TYR A 59 4.37 0.61 1.93
C TYR A 59 5.43 -0.38 1.47
N TYR A 60 5.02 -1.61 1.21
CA TYR A 60 5.90 -2.71 0.81
C TYR A 60 5.79 -2.96 -0.69
N THR A 61 6.91 -3.00 -1.37
CA THR A 61 6.95 -3.32 -2.79
C THR A 61 8.27 -3.93 -3.21
N ALA A 62 8.20 -4.86 -4.15
CA ALA A 62 9.37 -5.42 -4.79
C ALA A 62 9.79 -4.54 -5.98
N LEU A 63 11.09 -4.30 -6.14
CA LEU A 63 11.65 -3.58 -7.29
C LEU A 63 12.46 -4.55 -8.15
N VAL A 64 12.23 -4.53 -9.46
CA VAL A 64 13.04 -5.31 -10.40
C VAL A 64 14.39 -4.60 -10.61
N ASP A 65 15.48 -5.31 -10.29
CA ASP A 65 16.84 -4.76 -10.15
C ASP A 65 17.47 -4.33 -11.50
N ASP A 66 16.96 -4.85 -12.62
CA ASP A 66 17.58 -4.70 -13.95
C ASP A 66 16.95 -3.58 -14.82
N GLN A 67 16.03 -2.79 -14.30
CA GLN A 67 15.39 -1.74 -15.09
C GLN A 67 15.65 -0.36 -14.50
N GLU A 68 16.57 0.39 -15.09
CA GLU A 68 16.71 1.86 -14.88
C GLU A 68 15.36 2.60 -15.01
N TYR A 69 14.35 1.96 -15.62
CA TYR A 69 13.01 2.46 -15.86
C TYR A 69 11.93 1.54 -15.25
N SER A 70 12.01 1.22 -13.96
CA SER A 70 10.87 0.59 -13.29
C SER A 70 9.71 1.57 -13.23
N SER A 71 8.56 1.21 -13.81
CA SER A 71 7.35 2.04 -13.84
C SER A 71 6.81 2.41 -12.44
N ILE A 72 7.22 1.67 -11.41
CA ILE A 72 6.82 1.91 -10.01
C ILE A 72 7.76 2.88 -9.27
N ARG A 73 9.00 3.09 -9.76
CA ARG A 73 9.98 3.94 -9.07
C ARG A 73 9.48 5.38 -8.80
N PRO A 74 8.82 6.08 -9.75
CA PRO A 74 8.27 7.40 -9.47
C PRO A 74 7.21 7.42 -8.36
N LEU A 75 6.47 6.32 -8.19
CA LEU A 75 5.52 6.19 -7.09
C LEU A 75 6.26 5.97 -5.77
N VAL A 76 7.27 5.10 -5.74
CA VAL A 76 8.10 4.81 -4.57
C VAL A 76 8.76 6.10 -4.06
N ASP A 77 9.42 6.85 -4.94
CA ASP A 77 10.06 8.12 -4.61
C ASP A 77 9.03 9.12 -4.07
N TRP A 78 7.87 9.21 -4.71
CA TRP A 78 6.81 10.11 -4.26
C TRP A 78 6.29 9.72 -2.87
N LEU A 79 6.07 8.43 -2.59
CA LEU A 79 5.59 7.92 -1.30
C LEU A 79 6.57 8.26 -0.18
N ASP A 80 7.87 8.04 -0.41
CA ASP A 80 8.93 8.31 0.56
C ASP A 80 8.97 9.80 0.96
N TYR A 81 8.79 10.72 -0.01
CA TYR A 81 8.68 12.15 0.26
C TYR A 81 7.35 12.60 0.88
N ASN A 82 6.31 11.76 0.87
CA ASN A 82 4.96 12.16 1.28
C ASN A 82 4.43 11.43 2.52
N GLY A 83 5.33 11.00 3.41
CA GLY A 83 4.99 10.52 4.75
C GLY A 83 4.74 9.03 4.85
N TYR A 84 5.12 8.26 3.84
CA TYR A 84 5.18 6.81 3.90
C TYR A 84 6.58 6.34 4.28
N SER A 85 6.65 5.23 4.99
CA SER A 85 7.88 4.48 5.19
C SER A 85 7.92 3.39 4.13
N VAL A 86 8.69 3.61 3.05
CA VAL A 86 8.73 2.65 1.94
C VAL A 86 9.76 1.57 2.22
N VAL A 87 9.34 0.32 2.15
CA VAL A 87 10.19 -0.86 2.28
C VAL A 87 10.27 -1.54 0.91
N THR A 88 11.47 -1.58 0.36
CA THR A 88 11.70 -2.18 -0.96
C THR A 88 12.64 -3.36 -0.88
N LYS A 89 12.47 -4.32 -1.78
CA LYS A 89 13.34 -5.47 -1.95
C LYS A 89 13.70 -5.62 -3.41
N PRO A 90 14.99 -5.71 -3.77
CA PRO A 90 15.38 -6.02 -5.12
C PRO A 90 14.92 -7.44 -5.49
N THR A 91 14.33 -7.58 -6.66
CA THR A 91 13.90 -8.89 -7.17
C THR A 91 14.59 -9.19 -8.47
N LYS A 92 14.95 -10.45 -8.66
CA LYS A 92 15.49 -10.93 -9.92
C LYS A 92 14.37 -11.56 -10.74
N GLU A 93 14.30 -11.20 -12.01
CA GLU A 93 13.51 -11.95 -12.96
C GLU A 93 14.23 -13.27 -13.27
N PHE A 94 13.50 -14.36 -13.29
CA PHE A 94 14.00 -15.62 -13.82
C PHE A 94 12.97 -16.24 -14.76
N VAL A 95 13.47 -16.97 -15.72
CA VAL A 95 12.64 -17.69 -16.68
C VAL A 95 12.43 -19.09 -16.14
N ASP A 96 11.19 -19.52 -15.97
CA ASP A 96 10.89 -20.88 -15.56
C ASP A 96 11.18 -21.87 -16.70
N SER A 97 11.15 -23.17 -16.41
CA SER A 97 11.41 -24.25 -17.40
C SER A 97 10.41 -24.24 -18.58
N ALA A 98 9.33 -23.47 -18.51
CA ALA A 98 8.34 -23.29 -19.56
C ALA A 98 8.54 -21.97 -20.34
N GLY A 99 9.67 -21.27 -20.16
CA GLY A 99 10.00 -20.02 -20.84
C GLY A 99 9.22 -18.79 -20.32
N ARG A 100 8.52 -18.91 -19.19
CA ARG A 100 7.73 -17.80 -18.62
C ARG A 100 8.57 -16.99 -17.66
N ARG A 101 8.57 -15.67 -17.84
CA ARG A 101 9.22 -14.75 -16.90
C ARG A 101 8.45 -14.77 -15.58
N LYS A 102 9.13 -15.04 -14.49
CA LYS A 102 8.63 -14.97 -13.12
C LYS A 102 9.48 -14.00 -12.32
N VAL A 103 8.82 -13.13 -11.59
CA VAL A 103 9.44 -12.27 -10.58
C VAL A 103 9.27 -12.97 -9.23
N LYS A 104 10.37 -13.31 -8.56
CA LYS A 104 10.32 -13.85 -7.21
C LYS A 104 10.63 -12.73 -6.23
N GLY A 105 9.62 -12.28 -5.51
CA GLY A 105 9.76 -11.25 -4.48
C GLY A 105 8.40 -10.94 -3.91
N ASN A 106 8.04 -11.65 -2.84
CA ASN A 106 7.00 -11.18 -1.94
C ASN A 106 7.66 -10.41 -0.79
N MET A 107 6.90 -9.55 -0.16
CA MET A 107 7.32 -8.70 0.95
C MET A 107 6.71 -9.16 2.28
N ASP A 108 6.19 -10.39 2.35
CA ASP A 108 5.40 -10.87 3.47
C ASP A 108 6.22 -10.98 4.74
N ILE A 109 7.49 -11.40 4.62
CA ILE A 109 8.40 -11.51 5.77
C ILE A 109 8.75 -10.12 6.29
N GLU A 110 9.12 -9.19 5.43
CA GLU A 110 9.47 -7.82 5.80
C GLU A 110 8.27 -7.12 6.45
N LEU A 111 7.07 -7.31 5.91
CA LEU A 111 5.84 -6.79 6.48
C LEU A 111 5.56 -7.44 7.85
N ALA A 112 5.66 -8.76 7.96
CA ALA A 112 5.39 -9.47 9.20
C ALA A 112 6.36 -9.08 10.33
N VAL A 113 7.64 -8.95 10.03
CA VAL A 113 8.66 -8.53 11.01
C VAL A 113 8.35 -7.12 11.51
N THR A 114 8.15 -6.17 10.61
CA THR A 114 7.83 -4.78 10.98
C THR A 114 6.51 -4.70 11.78
N ALA A 115 5.49 -5.47 11.42
CA ALA A 115 4.22 -5.49 12.15
C ALA A 115 4.39 -6.01 13.56
N MET A 116 5.19 -7.06 13.77
CA MET A 116 5.50 -7.62 15.08
C MET A 116 6.32 -6.66 15.96
N GLU A 117 7.25 -5.91 15.38
CA GLU A 117 8.01 -4.85 16.06
C GLU A 117 7.11 -3.68 16.47
N MET A 118 6.22 -3.27 15.58
CA MET A 118 5.31 -2.14 15.82
C MET A 118 4.18 -2.47 16.79
N ALA A 119 3.85 -3.74 17.00
CA ALA A 119 2.70 -4.16 17.82
C ALA A 119 2.73 -3.62 19.26
N SER A 120 3.91 -3.34 19.84
CA SER A 120 4.02 -2.73 21.17
C SER A 120 3.83 -1.19 21.18
N HIS A 121 3.74 -0.57 20.03
CA HIS A 121 3.69 0.89 19.86
C HIS A 121 2.37 1.41 19.30
N ILE A 122 1.46 0.52 18.95
CA ILE A 122 0.18 0.84 18.29
C ILE A 122 -1.00 0.17 19.01
N ASP A 123 -2.17 0.73 18.86
CA ASP A 123 -3.42 0.19 19.37
C ASP A 123 -4.22 -0.49 18.24
N GLN A 124 -4.00 -0.03 16.99
CA GLN A 124 -4.64 -0.57 15.80
C GLN A 124 -3.64 -0.74 14.65
N MET A 125 -3.64 -1.95 14.09
CA MET A 125 -3.00 -2.29 12.81
C MET A 125 -4.04 -2.26 11.69
N VAL A 126 -3.74 -1.60 10.58
CA VAL A 126 -4.56 -1.66 9.36
C VAL A 126 -3.73 -2.32 8.27
N LEU A 127 -4.12 -3.52 7.88
CA LEU A 127 -3.45 -4.32 6.86
C LEU A 127 -4.19 -4.20 5.52
N PHE A 128 -3.52 -3.65 4.53
CA PHE A 128 -4.00 -3.60 3.14
C PHE A 128 -3.44 -4.80 2.37
N SER A 129 -4.05 -5.95 2.56
CA SER A 129 -3.79 -7.18 1.81
C SER A 129 -4.97 -8.13 1.94
N GLY A 130 -5.14 -8.98 0.95
CA GLY A 130 -6.11 -10.08 0.98
C GLY A 130 -5.45 -11.44 1.08
N ASP A 131 -4.11 -11.47 1.21
CA ASP A 131 -3.35 -12.72 1.22
C ASP A 131 -3.58 -13.51 2.51
N GLY A 132 -4.02 -14.77 2.36
CA GLY A 132 -4.30 -15.70 3.46
C GLY A 132 -3.07 -16.02 4.30
N ASP A 133 -1.87 -15.90 3.76
CA ASP A 133 -0.63 -16.15 4.49
C ASP A 133 -0.45 -15.21 5.68
N PHE A 134 -1.09 -14.03 5.65
CA PHE A 134 -1.10 -13.10 6.77
C PHE A 134 -2.04 -13.49 7.93
N ARG A 135 -2.85 -14.53 7.81
CA ARG A 135 -3.74 -14.96 8.89
C ARG A 135 -3.01 -15.16 10.23
N PHE A 136 -1.86 -15.86 10.19
CA PHE A 136 -1.07 -16.11 11.41
C PHE A 136 -0.43 -14.85 11.97
N LEU A 137 -0.05 -13.89 11.11
CA LEU A 137 0.43 -12.59 11.55
C LEU A 137 -0.67 -11.83 12.29
N VAL A 138 -1.87 -11.76 11.71
CA VAL A 138 -3.03 -11.09 12.33
C VAL A 138 -3.30 -11.67 13.71
N GLU A 139 -3.40 -13.00 13.83
CA GLU A 139 -3.57 -13.69 15.10
C GLU A 139 -2.46 -13.37 16.12
N ALA A 140 -1.19 -13.30 15.67
CA ALA A 140 -0.06 -12.99 16.55
C ALA A 140 -0.10 -11.54 17.06
N VAL A 141 -0.49 -10.59 16.21
CA VAL A 141 -0.65 -9.17 16.57
C VAL A 141 -1.82 -8.98 17.55
N GLN A 142 -2.95 -9.66 17.31
CA GLN A 142 -4.11 -9.65 18.21
C GLN A 142 -3.76 -10.20 19.60
N ARG A 143 -2.94 -11.25 19.70
CA ARG A 143 -2.46 -11.77 21.00
C ARG A 143 -1.63 -10.76 21.80
N LYS A 144 -1.14 -9.70 21.16
CA LYS A 144 -0.46 -8.56 21.81
C LYS A 144 -1.42 -7.45 22.24
N GLY A 145 -2.73 -7.64 22.05
CA GLY A 145 -3.76 -6.66 22.40
C GLY A 145 -4.00 -5.58 21.34
N VAL A 146 -3.46 -5.73 20.14
CA VAL A 146 -3.65 -4.79 19.03
C VAL A 146 -4.88 -5.19 18.22
N ARG A 147 -5.77 -4.23 17.96
CA ARG A 147 -6.90 -4.42 17.04
C ARG A 147 -6.40 -4.47 15.60
N VAL A 148 -6.87 -5.42 14.82
CA VAL A 148 -6.47 -5.58 13.42
C VAL A 148 -7.65 -5.39 12.47
N SER A 149 -7.57 -4.36 11.62
CA SER A 149 -8.48 -4.15 10.49
C SER A 149 -7.81 -4.61 9.20
N VAL A 150 -8.49 -5.46 8.42
CA VAL A 150 -8.03 -5.90 7.09
C VAL A 150 -8.80 -5.14 6.02
N VAL A 151 -8.06 -4.56 5.07
CA VAL A 151 -8.61 -3.83 3.92
C VAL A 151 -8.33 -4.60 2.64
N SER A 152 -9.37 -5.08 1.99
CA SER A 152 -9.33 -5.76 0.69
C SER A 152 -10.72 -5.71 0.05
N THR A 153 -11.06 -6.58 -0.90
CA THR A 153 -12.40 -6.58 -1.48
C THR A 153 -12.94 -7.98 -1.77
N VAL A 154 -14.23 -8.13 -1.56
CA VAL A 154 -15.03 -9.29 -1.99
C VAL A 154 -15.89 -8.99 -3.22
N ALA A 155 -15.87 -7.76 -3.72
CA ALA A 155 -16.69 -7.31 -4.83
C ALA A 155 -16.18 -7.76 -6.23
N THR A 156 -15.07 -8.52 -6.26
CA THR A 156 -14.47 -9.06 -7.48
C THR A 156 -14.69 -10.58 -7.60
N GLN A 157 -14.53 -11.11 -8.81
CA GLN A 157 -14.57 -12.56 -9.07
C GLN A 157 -13.26 -12.98 -9.76
N PRO A 158 -12.40 -13.77 -9.11
CA PRO A 158 -12.49 -14.22 -7.71
C PRO A 158 -12.34 -13.09 -6.68
N SER A 159 -12.75 -13.34 -5.44
CA SER A 159 -12.51 -12.44 -4.31
C SER A 159 -11.00 -12.17 -4.14
N MET A 160 -10.64 -10.92 -3.83
CA MET A 160 -9.24 -10.54 -3.58
C MET A 160 -8.80 -10.78 -2.12
N VAL A 161 -9.69 -11.27 -1.27
CA VAL A 161 -9.37 -11.63 0.12
C VAL A 161 -9.64 -13.11 0.36
N ALA A 162 -8.68 -13.78 0.99
CA ALA A 162 -8.85 -15.14 1.50
C ALA A 162 -9.83 -15.15 2.68
N ASP A 163 -10.72 -16.14 2.70
CA ASP A 163 -11.81 -16.23 3.68
C ASP A 163 -11.27 -16.40 5.12
N GLU A 164 -10.18 -17.14 5.29
CA GLU A 164 -9.50 -17.33 6.56
C GLU A 164 -8.90 -16.03 7.12
N LEU A 165 -8.33 -15.16 6.27
CA LEU A 165 -7.81 -13.86 6.68
C LEU A 165 -8.96 -12.93 7.09
N ARG A 166 -10.02 -12.89 6.28
CA ARG A 166 -11.20 -12.08 6.56
C ARG A 166 -11.87 -12.45 7.88
N ARG A 167 -11.95 -13.76 8.20
CA ARG A 167 -12.53 -14.24 9.47
C ARG A 167 -11.65 -13.95 10.67
N GLN A 168 -10.34 -13.92 10.49
CA GLN A 168 -9.39 -13.65 11.56
C GLN A 168 -9.39 -12.18 11.98
N ALA A 169 -9.66 -11.26 11.07
CA ALA A 169 -9.64 -9.82 11.33
C ALA A 169 -10.70 -9.39 12.36
N ASP A 170 -10.37 -8.45 13.25
CA ASP A 170 -11.35 -7.81 14.15
C ASP A 170 -12.34 -6.95 13.35
N GLU A 171 -11.89 -6.42 12.21
CA GLU A 171 -12.69 -5.63 11.30
C GLU A 171 -12.26 -5.89 9.85
N PHE A 172 -13.24 -6.10 8.97
CA PHE A 172 -12.99 -6.12 7.53
C PHE A 172 -13.58 -4.88 6.89
N ILE A 173 -12.73 -4.13 6.19
CA ILE A 173 -13.13 -2.93 5.45
C ILE A 173 -13.06 -3.26 3.96
N ASP A 174 -14.20 -3.34 3.29
CA ASP A 174 -14.19 -3.53 1.84
C ASP A 174 -13.67 -2.26 1.15
N LEU A 175 -12.74 -2.43 0.22
CA LEU A 175 -12.09 -1.33 -0.50
C LEU A 175 -13.09 -0.47 -1.27
N THR A 176 -14.26 -1.02 -1.67
CA THR A 176 -15.35 -0.27 -2.28
C THR A 176 -15.90 0.83 -1.37
N GLN A 177 -15.88 0.63 -0.05
CA GLN A 177 -16.32 1.65 0.93
C GLN A 177 -15.35 2.83 1.02
N LEU A 178 -14.09 2.60 0.68
CA LEU A 178 -13.05 3.62 0.69
C LEU A 178 -12.94 4.36 -0.65
N MET A 179 -13.40 3.74 -1.75
CA MET A 179 -13.17 4.20 -3.13
C MET A 179 -13.51 5.69 -3.33
N ALA A 180 -14.65 6.16 -2.83
CA ALA A 180 -15.06 7.57 -2.96
C ALA A 180 -14.12 8.55 -2.19
N ARG A 181 -13.45 8.08 -1.14
CA ARG A 181 -12.58 8.90 -0.27
C ARG A 181 -11.13 8.88 -0.70
N ILE A 182 -10.63 7.70 -1.12
CA ILE A 182 -9.23 7.48 -1.47
C ILE A 182 -8.99 7.34 -2.96
N GLY A 183 -10.04 7.29 -3.79
CA GLY A 183 -9.92 7.22 -5.24
C GLY A 183 -9.42 8.55 -5.82
N ARG A 184 -8.63 8.45 -6.88
CA ARG A 184 -8.20 9.59 -7.68
C ARG A 184 -9.37 10.08 -8.52
N ASP A 185 -9.58 11.40 -8.59
CA ASP A 185 -10.61 11.98 -9.45
C ASP A 185 -10.24 11.73 -10.93
N PRO A 186 -11.14 11.13 -11.73
CA PRO A 186 -10.92 10.95 -13.16
C PRO A 186 -10.63 12.27 -13.90
N ASN A 187 -11.23 13.38 -13.46
CA ASN A 187 -11.02 14.71 -14.04
C ASN A 187 -9.62 15.27 -13.76
N GLU A 188 -9.01 14.96 -12.60
CA GLU A 188 -7.62 15.32 -12.31
C GLU A 188 -6.63 14.59 -13.23
N ARG A 189 -6.98 13.38 -13.68
CA ARG A 189 -6.19 12.62 -14.65
C ARG A 189 -6.23 13.26 -16.03
N ALA A 190 -7.41 13.70 -16.48
CA ALA A 190 -7.58 14.41 -17.75
C ALA A 190 -6.85 15.77 -17.75
N ALA A 191 -6.95 16.52 -16.65
CA ALA A 191 -6.27 17.81 -16.50
C ALA A 191 -4.72 17.66 -16.48
N ARG A 192 -4.18 16.59 -15.88
CA ARG A 192 -2.74 16.30 -15.92
C ARG A 192 -2.25 15.80 -17.27
N ALA A 193 -3.10 15.10 -18.03
CA ALA A 193 -2.77 14.65 -19.38
C ALA A 193 -2.74 15.82 -20.38
N SER A 194 -3.50 16.88 -20.13
CA SER A 194 -3.59 18.08 -20.95
C SER A 194 -2.64 19.22 -20.52
N ASP A 195 -1.79 19.04 -19.50
CA ASP A 195 -0.80 20.06 -19.10
C ASP A 195 0.32 20.15 -20.15
N PRO A 196 0.43 21.26 -20.91
CA PRO A 196 1.42 21.44 -21.95
C PRO A 196 2.87 21.53 -21.44
N ARG A 197 3.06 21.60 -20.11
CA ARG A 197 4.38 21.63 -19.44
C ARG A 197 4.91 20.24 -19.11
N ARG A 198 4.15 19.20 -19.35
CA ARG A 198 4.60 17.83 -19.09
C ARG A 198 5.54 17.40 -20.23
N PRO A 199 6.77 16.94 -19.94
CA PRO A 199 7.62 16.35 -20.98
C PRO A 199 6.89 15.17 -21.62
N SER A 200 6.88 15.13 -22.94
CA SER A 200 6.30 14.02 -23.70
C SER A 200 6.94 12.70 -23.26
N PRO A 201 6.17 11.60 -23.14
CA PRO A 201 6.77 10.29 -22.91
C PRO A 201 7.80 10.02 -24.04
N PRO A 202 8.94 9.37 -23.73
CA PRO A 202 9.91 9.02 -24.75
C PRO A 202 9.21 8.18 -25.84
N PRO A 203 9.59 8.37 -27.12
CA PRO A 203 9.01 7.58 -28.20
C PRO A 203 9.30 6.09 -27.94
N PRO A 204 8.39 5.19 -28.36
CA PRO A 204 8.64 3.77 -28.24
C PRO A 204 9.94 3.41 -28.96
N PRO A 205 10.72 2.46 -28.43
CA PRO A 205 11.96 2.03 -29.07
C PRO A 205 11.65 1.60 -30.51
N ASN A 206 12.44 2.14 -31.44
CA ASN A 206 12.31 1.83 -32.86
C ASN A 206 12.47 0.29 -33.04
N PRO A 207 11.57 -0.40 -33.72
CA PRO A 207 11.75 -1.81 -33.98
C PRO A 207 13.09 -1.99 -34.73
N GLN A 208 14.00 -2.74 -34.12
CA GLN A 208 15.26 -3.10 -34.78
C GLN A 208 14.92 -3.90 -36.03
N PRO A 209 15.58 -3.61 -37.19
CA PRO A 209 15.43 -4.45 -38.36
C PRO A 209 15.80 -5.88 -37.99
N LEU A 210 14.92 -6.80 -38.34
CA LEU A 210 15.26 -8.23 -38.31
C LEU A 210 16.49 -8.41 -39.18
N ASP A 211 17.59 -8.79 -38.56
CA ASP A 211 18.81 -9.23 -39.27
C ASP A 211 18.45 -10.50 -39.99
N ASP A 212 18.13 -10.38 -41.26
CA ASP A 212 18.00 -11.54 -42.18
C ASP A 212 19.40 -12.10 -42.40
N GLY A 213 19.88 -12.82 -41.39
CA GLY A 213 21.14 -13.59 -41.48
C GLY A 213 21.10 -14.50 -42.70
N ALA A 214 21.88 -14.09 -43.67
CA ALA A 214 22.14 -14.81 -44.92
C ALA A 214 22.42 -16.29 -44.65
N ARG A 215 21.71 -17.10 -45.38
CA ARG A 215 22.09 -18.49 -45.67
C ARG A 215 23.30 -18.45 -46.60
N ASP A 216 24.37 -19.07 -46.20
CA ASP A 216 25.30 -19.80 -47.08
C ASP A 216 25.81 -21.01 -46.31
#